data_13849842cae37e69b8773df08ebced27
#
_entry.id   13849842cae37e69b8773df08ebced27
#
_cell.length_a   1.000
_cell.length_b   1.000
_cell.length_c   1.000
_cell.angle_alpha   90.00
_cell.angle_beta   90.00
_cell.angle_gamma   90.00
#
_symmetry.space_group_name_H-M   'P 1'
#
loop_
_entity.id
_entity.type
_entity.pdbx_description
1 polymer ?
#
loop_
_entity_poly.entity_id
_entity_poly.type
_entity_poly.pdbx_seq_one_letter_code
_entity_poly.pdbx_strand_id
1 'polypeptide(L)'
;MGDDVNPCSRTAPCKTFAGAISKTAAGGEIDVLDPGGYGAVTITKAMTITMPPEYGGVLNSATNGIVVNAAATDTVVLRGLAIQGGPTAAPGLNGIRFLAGAALILDDCTITGNSGFGIDFSPSGASTLFVTNTTIAKNGGGGIVVRPTGGTGSAKVVLHNVRSTSNAMGVRGEGATAAAAGVVMSIIDSEFTQNTNGGVIALTNPGAPVKIVLNHSVTAYNGSNGINSNGAQAVVTVGSSVIAGNGTGLTPENGGQIISYVNNQVRDNTNPGAFTSTTGLQ
;
A
#
# COMPACT_ATOMS: atom_id res chain seq x y z
N MET A 1 -3.47 -33.73 -5.44
CA MET A 1 -2.36 -32.77 -5.36
C MET A 1 -2.32 -32.00 -6.67
N GLY A 2 -2.22 -30.67 -6.61
CA GLY A 2 -2.17 -29.85 -7.83
C GLY A 2 -0.92 -30.07 -8.64
N ASP A 3 -1.02 -29.90 -9.96
CA ASP A 3 0.10 -29.96 -10.91
C ASP A 3 -0.12 -28.91 -12.01
N ASP A 4 0.92 -28.16 -12.38
CA ASP A 4 0.81 -27.10 -13.37
C ASP A 4 0.63 -27.59 -14.82
N VAL A 5 0.74 -28.90 -15.06
CA VAL A 5 0.32 -29.51 -16.33
C VAL A 5 -1.21 -29.69 -16.44
N ASN A 6 -1.91 -29.69 -15.30
CA ASN A 6 -3.36 -29.83 -15.24
C ASN A 6 -4.10 -28.62 -15.87
N PRO A 7 -5.36 -28.78 -16.29
CA PRO A 7 -6.16 -27.70 -16.87
C PRO A 7 -6.63 -26.65 -15.87
N CYS A 8 -6.27 -26.74 -14.59
CA CYS A 8 -6.72 -25.89 -13.47
C CYS A 8 -8.24 -25.99 -13.20
N SER A 9 -8.84 -27.11 -13.47
CA SER A 9 -10.23 -27.39 -13.08
C SER A 9 -10.27 -27.87 -11.61
N ARG A 10 -11.47 -27.85 -11.01
CA ARG A 10 -11.66 -28.32 -9.63
C ARG A 10 -11.20 -29.78 -9.42
N THR A 11 -11.33 -30.64 -10.41
CA THR A 11 -10.94 -32.05 -10.34
C THR A 11 -9.50 -32.32 -10.79
N ALA A 12 -8.87 -31.37 -11.46
CA ALA A 12 -7.48 -31.41 -11.90
C ALA A 12 -6.83 -30.02 -11.67
N PRO A 13 -6.55 -29.64 -10.41
CA PRO A 13 -6.10 -28.30 -10.05
C PRO A 13 -4.65 -28.06 -10.45
N CYS A 14 -4.30 -26.80 -10.69
CA CYS A 14 -2.93 -26.34 -10.81
C CYS A 14 -2.24 -26.31 -9.44
N LYS A 15 -0.91 -26.27 -9.45
CA LYS A 15 -0.10 -26.25 -8.24
C LYS A 15 0.27 -24.82 -7.80
N THR A 16 0.51 -23.91 -8.75
CA THR A 16 1.01 -22.55 -8.49
C THR A 16 0.14 -21.49 -9.12
N PHE A 17 0.25 -20.25 -8.63
CA PHE A 17 -0.38 -19.09 -9.29
C PHE A 17 0.18 -18.88 -10.70
N ALA A 18 1.48 -19.08 -10.91
CA ALA A 18 2.10 -18.97 -12.24
C ALA A 18 1.53 -19.97 -13.24
N GLY A 19 1.30 -21.22 -12.81
CA GLY A 19 0.63 -22.23 -13.61
C GLY A 19 -0.83 -21.88 -13.91
N ALA A 20 -1.56 -21.43 -12.89
CA ALA A 20 -2.97 -21.08 -13.02
C ALA A 20 -3.19 -19.86 -13.94
N ILE A 21 -2.40 -18.78 -13.79
CA ILE A 21 -2.56 -17.55 -14.56
C ILE A 21 -2.38 -17.78 -16.07
N SER A 22 -1.52 -18.71 -16.45
CA SER A 22 -1.28 -19.05 -17.87
C SER A 22 -2.53 -19.61 -18.56
N LYS A 23 -3.43 -20.24 -17.80
CA LYS A 23 -4.62 -20.95 -18.26
C LYS A 23 -5.91 -20.19 -18.00
N THR A 24 -5.87 -19.17 -17.16
CA THR A 24 -7.04 -18.32 -16.85
C THR A 24 -7.17 -17.23 -17.92
N ALA A 25 -8.34 -17.02 -18.47
CA ALA A 25 -8.61 -15.94 -19.41
C ALA A 25 -8.52 -14.55 -18.76
N ALA A 26 -8.38 -13.49 -19.55
CA ALA A 26 -8.51 -12.12 -19.04
C ALA A 26 -9.90 -11.91 -18.43
N GLY A 27 -9.94 -11.25 -17.26
CA GLY A 27 -11.16 -11.09 -16.47
C GLY A 27 -11.60 -12.33 -15.70
N GLY A 28 -10.84 -13.44 -15.79
CA GLY A 28 -11.14 -14.67 -15.05
C GLY A 28 -10.70 -14.63 -13.58
N GLU A 29 -11.05 -15.68 -12.85
CA GLU A 29 -10.79 -15.83 -11.43
C GLU A 29 -9.98 -17.10 -11.15
N ILE A 30 -9.08 -17.00 -10.17
CA ILE A 30 -8.33 -18.11 -9.60
C ILE A 30 -8.75 -18.26 -8.14
N ASP A 31 -9.41 -19.38 -7.83
CA ASP A 31 -9.80 -19.75 -6.49
C ASP A 31 -8.84 -20.77 -5.89
N VAL A 32 -8.37 -20.50 -4.68
CA VAL A 32 -7.54 -21.42 -3.92
C VAL A 32 -8.42 -22.44 -3.19
N LEU A 33 -8.15 -23.73 -3.39
CA LEU A 33 -8.96 -24.82 -2.85
C LEU A 33 -8.37 -25.43 -1.57
N ASP A 34 -7.06 -25.36 -1.39
CA ASP A 34 -6.35 -26.02 -0.28
C ASP A 34 -5.34 -25.07 0.37
N PRO A 35 -5.00 -25.23 1.65
CA PRO A 35 -3.90 -24.50 2.28
C PRO A 35 -2.54 -24.78 1.60
N GLY A 36 -1.75 -23.72 1.36
CA GLY A 36 -0.42 -23.88 0.77
C GLY A 36 0.29 -22.57 0.40
N GLY A 37 1.52 -22.75 -0.12
CA GLY A 37 2.30 -21.68 -0.71
C GLY A 37 2.29 -21.79 -2.23
N TYR A 38 1.77 -20.78 -2.93
CA TYR A 38 1.48 -20.84 -4.37
C TYR A 38 2.52 -20.12 -5.22
N GLY A 39 3.60 -19.63 -4.57
CA GLY A 39 4.73 -18.98 -5.25
C GLY A 39 4.43 -17.56 -5.74
N ALA A 40 5.51 -16.89 -6.13
CA ALA A 40 5.42 -15.54 -6.71
C ALA A 40 4.80 -15.58 -8.11
N VAL A 41 4.14 -14.48 -8.50
CA VAL A 41 3.45 -14.39 -9.80
C VAL A 41 3.53 -12.99 -10.40
N THR A 42 3.62 -12.94 -11.75
CA THR A 42 3.42 -11.71 -12.53
C THR A 42 2.06 -11.73 -13.21
N ILE A 43 1.23 -10.74 -12.91
CA ILE A 43 -0.11 -10.59 -13.47
C ILE A 43 -0.05 -9.56 -14.60
N THR A 44 -0.40 -9.99 -15.82
CA THR A 44 -0.30 -9.17 -17.04
C THR A 44 -1.65 -8.88 -17.72
N LYS A 45 -2.73 -9.20 -17.04
CA LYS A 45 -4.11 -9.04 -17.56
C LYS A 45 -5.09 -8.83 -16.40
N ALA A 46 -6.30 -8.38 -16.71
CA ALA A 46 -7.37 -8.31 -15.73
C ALA A 46 -7.62 -9.69 -15.11
N MET A 47 -7.70 -9.75 -13.77
CA MET A 47 -7.81 -11.01 -13.03
C MET A 47 -8.24 -10.80 -11.59
N THR A 48 -8.94 -11.79 -11.04
CA THR A 48 -9.19 -11.95 -9.61
C THR A 48 -8.43 -13.17 -9.08
N ILE A 49 -7.77 -13.01 -7.92
CA ILE A 49 -7.23 -14.14 -7.14
C ILE A 49 -7.88 -14.08 -5.76
N THR A 50 -8.61 -15.13 -5.41
CA THR A 50 -9.32 -15.24 -4.15
C THR A 50 -8.83 -16.45 -3.36
N MET A 51 -8.61 -16.25 -2.06
CA MET A 51 -8.21 -17.29 -1.15
C MET A 51 -8.87 -17.08 0.22
N PRO A 52 -9.34 -18.15 0.88
CA PRO A 52 -9.69 -18.07 2.29
C PRO A 52 -8.47 -17.63 3.13
N PRO A 53 -8.62 -16.68 4.08
CA PRO A 53 -7.49 -16.08 4.80
C PRO A 53 -6.53 -17.05 5.50
N GLU A 54 -7.01 -18.22 5.92
CA GLU A 54 -6.21 -19.21 6.62
C GLU A 54 -5.41 -20.12 5.69
N TYR A 55 -5.58 -20.02 4.38
CA TYR A 55 -5.00 -20.97 3.43
C TYR A 55 -3.54 -20.66 3.04
N GLY A 56 -2.99 -19.51 3.45
CA GLY A 56 -1.61 -19.14 3.15
C GLY A 56 -1.48 -18.16 1.98
N GLY A 57 -0.70 -18.45 0.96
CA GLY A 57 -0.57 -17.52 -0.17
C GLY A 57 0.76 -17.55 -0.88
N VAL A 58 1.47 -16.43 -0.86
CA VAL A 58 2.74 -16.22 -1.53
C VAL A 58 3.87 -16.16 -0.51
N LEU A 59 4.81 -17.07 -0.59
CA LEU A 59 6.13 -16.95 0.03
C LEU A 59 7.10 -16.48 -1.05
N ASN A 60 7.64 -15.28 -0.92
CA ASN A 60 8.63 -14.73 -1.85
C ASN A 60 9.99 -14.58 -1.18
N SER A 61 11.03 -15.11 -1.84
CA SER A 61 12.41 -15.05 -1.38
C SER A 61 13.27 -14.44 -2.48
N ALA A 62 14.01 -13.39 -2.15
CA ALA A 62 14.86 -12.62 -3.07
C ALA A 62 14.13 -12.06 -4.32
N THR A 63 12.80 -12.00 -4.30
CA THR A 63 11.98 -11.51 -5.41
C THR A 63 10.76 -10.74 -4.89
N ASN A 64 9.97 -10.14 -5.78
CA ASN A 64 8.65 -9.60 -5.44
C ASN A 64 7.64 -10.76 -5.31
N GLY A 65 6.68 -10.64 -4.40
CA GLY A 65 5.62 -11.64 -4.24
C GLY A 65 4.66 -11.62 -5.43
N ILE A 66 4.00 -10.50 -5.66
CA ILE A 66 3.11 -10.30 -6.80
C ILE A 66 3.55 -9.07 -7.57
N VAL A 67 3.78 -9.22 -8.87
CA VAL A 67 4.02 -8.10 -9.79
C VAL A 67 2.78 -7.90 -10.64
N VAL A 68 2.23 -6.67 -10.70
CA VAL A 68 1.14 -6.31 -11.61
C VAL A 68 1.70 -5.42 -12.71
N ASN A 69 1.63 -5.90 -13.95
CA ASN A 69 2.04 -5.18 -15.15
C ASN A 69 1.03 -5.49 -16.27
N ALA A 70 -0.18 -4.98 -16.11
CA ALA A 70 -1.33 -5.25 -16.94
C ALA A 70 -1.63 -4.06 -17.88
N ALA A 71 -2.57 -4.23 -18.81
CA ALA A 71 -2.98 -3.15 -19.70
C ALA A 71 -3.64 -1.99 -18.91
N ALA A 72 -3.58 -0.77 -19.43
CA ALA A 72 -4.11 0.43 -18.77
C ALA A 72 -5.62 0.39 -18.48
N THR A 73 -6.35 -0.56 -19.06
CA THR A 73 -7.78 -0.82 -18.83
C THR A 73 -8.05 -1.94 -17.84
N ASP A 74 -7.01 -2.68 -17.43
CA ASP A 74 -7.15 -3.90 -16.65
C ASP A 74 -7.22 -3.61 -15.16
N THR A 75 -8.13 -4.28 -14.47
CA THR A 75 -8.23 -4.28 -13.02
C THR A 75 -7.78 -5.64 -12.47
N VAL A 76 -6.94 -5.60 -11.45
CA VAL A 76 -6.52 -6.77 -10.70
C VAL A 76 -7.10 -6.72 -9.31
N VAL A 77 -7.71 -7.84 -8.87
CA VAL A 77 -8.32 -7.99 -7.55
C VAL A 77 -7.62 -9.13 -6.79
N LEU A 78 -7.21 -8.85 -5.56
CA LEU A 78 -6.54 -9.81 -4.67
C LEU A 78 -7.31 -9.88 -3.35
N ARG A 79 -7.80 -11.04 -2.95
CA ARG A 79 -8.58 -11.23 -1.72
C ARG A 79 -8.04 -12.36 -0.86
N GLY A 80 -7.94 -12.12 0.44
CA GLY A 80 -7.59 -13.13 1.44
C GLY A 80 -6.14 -13.62 1.42
N LEU A 81 -5.25 -12.98 0.66
CA LEU A 81 -3.89 -13.46 0.45
C LEU A 81 -2.98 -13.13 1.63
N ALA A 82 -2.21 -14.13 2.09
CA ALA A 82 -1.03 -13.92 2.92
C ALA A 82 0.22 -13.85 2.01
N ILE A 83 0.86 -12.68 1.95
CA ILE A 83 2.08 -12.46 1.16
C ILE A 83 3.23 -12.25 2.14
N GLN A 84 4.14 -13.20 2.17
CA GLN A 84 5.20 -13.26 3.16
C GLN A 84 6.57 -13.26 2.51
N GLY A 85 7.42 -12.32 2.90
CA GLY A 85 8.83 -12.31 2.53
C GLY A 85 9.56 -13.51 3.13
N GLY A 86 10.58 -13.97 2.43
CA GLY A 86 11.43 -15.10 2.85
C GLY A 86 12.24 -14.81 4.12
N PRO A 87 13.05 -15.75 4.57
CA PRO A 87 13.87 -15.62 5.76
C PRO A 87 14.89 -14.48 5.61
N THR A 88 15.43 -14.01 6.73
CA THR A 88 16.39 -12.87 6.78
C THR A 88 17.60 -13.04 5.87
N ALA A 89 18.01 -14.25 5.57
CA ALA A 89 19.12 -14.56 4.64
C ALA A 89 18.75 -14.33 3.16
N ALA A 90 17.47 -14.37 2.82
CA ALA A 90 16.96 -14.14 1.47
C ALA A 90 15.55 -13.50 1.53
N PRO A 91 15.43 -12.26 2.06
CA PRO A 91 14.15 -11.63 2.24
C PRO A 91 13.48 -11.33 0.89
N GLY A 92 12.14 -11.34 0.86
CA GLY A 92 11.40 -10.85 -0.30
C GLY A 92 11.74 -9.38 -0.59
N LEU A 93 11.66 -8.96 -1.85
CA LEU A 93 11.90 -7.56 -2.22
C LEU A 93 10.69 -6.69 -1.82
N ASN A 94 9.57 -6.85 -2.52
CA ASN A 94 8.30 -6.22 -2.15
C ASN A 94 7.22 -7.31 -2.08
N GLY A 95 6.23 -7.11 -1.24
CA GLY A 95 5.07 -8.01 -1.22
C GLY A 95 4.31 -7.90 -2.54
N ILE A 96 3.86 -6.70 -2.88
CA ILE A 96 3.22 -6.39 -4.15
C ILE A 96 3.95 -5.24 -4.82
N ARG A 97 4.25 -5.39 -6.11
CA ARG A 97 4.78 -4.33 -6.96
C ARG A 97 3.85 -4.08 -8.14
N PHE A 98 3.24 -2.90 -8.16
CA PHE A 98 2.35 -2.47 -9.24
C PHE A 98 3.10 -1.53 -10.19
N LEU A 99 3.13 -1.88 -11.48
CA LEU A 99 3.82 -1.14 -12.54
C LEU A 99 2.85 -0.51 -13.53
N ALA A 100 1.79 -1.23 -13.90
CA ALA A 100 0.78 -0.78 -14.86
C ALA A 100 -0.55 -1.52 -14.65
N GLY A 101 -1.64 -0.86 -15.02
CA GLY A 101 -3.03 -1.32 -14.93
C GLY A 101 -3.97 -0.15 -14.65
N ALA A 102 -5.28 -0.34 -14.83
CA ALA A 102 -6.30 0.64 -14.43
C ALA A 102 -6.42 0.71 -12.90
N ALA A 103 -6.50 -0.45 -12.26
CA ALA A 103 -6.67 -0.52 -10.81
C ALA A 103 -6.07 -1.78 -10.19
N LEU A 104 -5.67 -1.64 -8.92
CA LEU A 104 -5.36 -2.73 -8.01
C LEU A 104 -6.32 -2.63 -6.81
N ILE A 105 -7.01 -3.73 -6.52
CA ILE A 105 -7.94 -3.84 -5.40
C ILE A 105 -7.43 -4.95 -4.48
N LEU A 106 -7.14 -4.60 -3.21
CA LEU A 106 -6.80 -5.55 -2.16
C LEU A 106 -7.90 -5.55 -1.11
N ASP A 107 -8.30 -6.73 -0.69
CA ASP A 107 -9.23 -6.91 0.40
C ASP A 107 -8.82 -8.09 1.27
N ASP A 108 -8.86 -7.91 2.60
CA ASP A 108 -8.56 -8.95 3.59
C ASP A 108 -7.20 -9.65 3.39
N CYS A 109 -6.15 -8.87 3.08
CA CYS A 109 -4.81 -9.38 2.84
C CYS A 109 -3.88 -9.15 4.04
N THR A 110 -2.83 -9.98 4.14
CA THR A 110 -1.73 -9.78 5.09
C THR A 110 -0.40 -9.77 4.33
N ILE A 111 0.41 -8.70 4.49
CA ILE A 111 1.66 -8.54 3.76
C ILE A 111 2.80 -8.27 4.75
N THR A 112 3.75 -9.19 4.85
CA THR A 112 4.78 -9.11 5.90
C THR A 112 6.18 -9.54 5.44
N GLY A 113 7.21 -9.00 6.12
CA GLY A 113 8.56 -9.57 6.10
C GLY A 113 9.37 -9.30 4.83
N ASN A 114 9.01 -8.30 4.03
CA ASN A 114 9.79 -7.93 2.84
C ASN A 114 10.89 -6.93 3.20
N SER A 115 12.02 -6.98 2.50
CA SER A 115 13.12 -6.01 2.68
C SER A 115 12.78 -4.62 2.14
N GLY A 116 11.97 -4.55 1.10
CA GLY A 116 11.42 -3.34 0.53
C GLY A 116 10.06 -2.99 1.13
N PHE A 117 9.08 -2.75 0.29
CA PHE A 117 7.74 -2.33 0.70
C PHE A 117 6.77 -3.50 0.78
N GLY A 118 5.78 -3.38 1.65
CA GLY A 118 4.60 -4.25 1.57
C GLY A 118 3.90 -4.07 0.23
N ILE A 119 3.55 -2.82 -0.11
CA ILE A 119 2.98 -2.44 -1.41
C ILE A 119 3.82 -1.32 -2.03
N ASP A 120 4.45 -1.59 -3.18
CA ASP A 120 5.10 -0.61 -4.05
C ASP A 120 4.16 -0.30 -5.24
N PHE A 121 3.36 0.77 -5.12
CA PHE A 121 2.44 1.21 -6.15
C PHE A 121 3.09 2.30 -7.01
N SER A 122 3.70 1.88 -8.12
CA SER A 122 4.54 2.72 -8.99
C SER A 122 3.98 2.78 -10.43
N PRO A 123 2.74 3.25 -10.62
CA PRO A 123 2.08 3.20 -11.92
C PRO A 123 2.77 4.10 -12.96
N SER A 124 2.93 3.58 -14.18
CA SER A 124 3.41 4.35 -15.34
C SER A 124 2.30 5.12 -16.06
N GLY A 125 1.03 4.87 -15.75
CA GLY A 125 -0.15 5.56 -16.25
C GLY A 125 -1.06 6.04 -15.10
N ALA A 126 -2.23 6.56 -15.42
CA ALA A 126 -3.24 6.90 -14.43
C ALA A 126 -3.87 5.63 -13.84
N SER A 127 -3.70 5.39 -12.54
CA SER A 127 -4.15 4.17 -11.91
C SER A 127 -4.78 4.43 -10.54
N THR A 128 -5.59 3.48 -10.09
CA THR A 128 -6.25 3.54 -8.78
C THR A 128 -5.81 2.37 -7.89
N LEU A 129 -5.57 2.64 -6.60
CA LEU A 129 -5.30 1.65 -5.58
C LEU A 129 -6.42 1.68 -4.53
N PHE A 130 -7.09 0.55 -4.33
CA PHE A 130 -8.01 0.34 -3.23
C PHE A 130 -7.44 -0.73 -2.29
N VAL A 131 -7.31 -0.41 -1.01
CA VAL A 131 -6.88 -1.36 0.02
C VAL A 131 -7.87 -1.32 1.15
N THR A 132 -8.48 -2.46 1.44
CA THR A 132 -9.44 -2.61 2.53
C THR A 132 -9.06 -3.77 3.44
N ASN A 133 -9.37 -3.66 4.74
CA ASN A 133 -9.24 -4.75 5.73
C ASN A 133 -7.85 -5.43 5.73
N THR A 134 -6.78 -4.70 5.43
CA THR A 134 -5.47 -5.30 5.13
C THR A 134 -4.44 -4.92 6.20
N THR A 135 -3.67 -5.92 6.64
CA THR A 135 -2.54 -5.74 7.56
C THR A 135 -1.20 -5.79 6.80
N ILE A 136 -0.36 -4.77 7.00
CA ILE A 136 0.95 -4.64 6.36
C ILE A 136 1.99 -4.39 7.45
N ALA A 137 2.88 -5.36 7.68
CA ALA A 137 3.76 -5.27 8.83
C ALA A 137 5.18 -5.80 8.58
N LYS A 138 6.16 -5.27 9.34
CA LYS A 138 7.55 -5.77 9.33
C LYS A 138 8.22 -5.73 7.96
N ASN A 139 7.91 -4.71 7.14
CA ASN A 139 8.57 -4.50 5.86
C ASN A 139 9.66 -3.42 6.02
N GLY A 140 10.88 -3.71 5.53
CA GLY A 140 12.07 -2.90 5.76
C GLY A 140 12.07 -1.54 5.07
N GLY A 141 11.48 -1.43 3.89
CA GLY A 141 11.33 -0.16 3.16
C GLY A 141 10.10 0.64 3.58
N GLY A 142 9.05 -0.03 4.02
CA GLY A 142 7.79 0.60 4.46
C GLY A 142 6.56 -0.25 4.20
N GLY A 143 5.42 0.18 4.72
CA GLY A 143 4.14 -0.49 4.47
C GLY A 143 3.67 -0.25 3.03
N ILE A 144 3.29 0.98 2.71
CA ILE A 144 2.79 1.36 1.38
C ILE A 144 3.59 2.55 0.85
N VAL A 145 4.12 2.44 -0.37
CA VAL A 145 4.62 3.58 -1.13
C VAL A 145 3.79 3.77 -2.39
N VAL A 146 3.39 5.01 -2.66
CA VAL A 146 2.69 5.43 -3.88
C VAL A 146 3.56 6.43 -4.60
N ARG A 147 4.19 6.00 -5.69
CA ARG A 147 5.18 6.79 -6.43
C ARG A 147 5.03 6.60 -7.94
N PRO A 148 4.05 7.28 -8.56
CA PRO A 148 3.84 7.21 -10.00
C PRO A 148 5.12 7.57 -10.78
N THR A 149 5.33 6.95 -11.93
CA THR A 149 6.59 7.02 -12.68
C THR A 149 6.39 7.55 -14.10
N GLY A 150 7.52 7.89 -14.77
CA GLY A 150 7.56 8.19 -16.20
C GLY A 150 6.93 9.50 -16.62
N GLY A 151 6.59 10.42 -15.70
CA GLY A 151 5.98 11.72 -16.02
C GLY A 151 4.53 11.64 -16.54
N THR A 152 4.00 10.44 -16.79
CA THR A 152 2.61 10.17 -17.21
C THR A 152 1.81 9.48 -16.12
N GLY A 153 2.46 8.86 -15.15
CA GLY A 153 1.84 8.17 -14.03
C GLY A 153 1.15 9.12 -13.06
N SER A 154 -0.01 8.74 -12.58
CA SER A 154 -0.73 9.39 -11.48
C SER A 154 -1.48 8.35 -10.66
N ALA A 155 -1.81 8.68 -9.42
CA ALA A 155 -2.47 7.74 -8.52
C ALA A 155 -3.65 8.34 -7.77
N LYS A 156 -4.77 7.61 -7.75
CA LYS A 156 -5.85 7.77 -6.77
C LYS A 156 -5.81 6.61 -5.81
N VAL A 157 -5.86 6.88 -4.51
CA VAL A 157 -5.69 5.85 -3.48
C VAL A 157 -6.80 5.95 -2.46
N VAL A 158 -7.39 4.83 -2.11
CA VAL A 158 -8.31 4.69 -0.98
C VAL A 158 -7.78 3.60 -0.06
N LEU A 159 -7.52 3.96 1.19
CA LEU A 159 -7.16 3.04 2.26
C LEU A 159 -8.28 3.08 3.31
N HIS A 160 -8.89 1.94 3.57
CA HIS A 160 -9.96 1.82 4.56
C HIS A 160 -9.72 0.59 5.43
N ASN A 161 -9.72 0.79 6.75
CA ASN A 161 -9.41 -0.27 7.72
C ASN A 161 -8.07 -0.96 7.42
N VAL A 162 -7.03 -0.15 7.16
CA VAL A 162 -5.67 -0.63 6.90
C VAL A 162 -4.83 -0.48 8.15
N ARG A 163 -4.14 -1.55 8.55
CA ARG A 163 -3.15 -1.51 9.61
C ARG A 163 -1.74 -1.63 9.03
N SER A 164 -0.97 -0.53 9.06
CA SER A 164 0.43 -0.50 8.62
C SER A 164 1.34 -0.27 9.83
N THR A 165 1.95 -1.34 10.35
CA THR A 165 2.66 -1.33 11.63
C THR A 165 4.03 -1.99 11.58
N SER A 166 4.96 -1.50 12.41
CA SER A 166 6.31 -2.07 12.53
C SER A 166 7.07 -2.15 11.20
N ASN A 167 6.83 -1.21 10.29
CA ASN A 167 7.57 -1.02 9.05
C ASN A 167 8.61 0.11 9.21
N ALA A 168 9.41 0.40 8.18
CA ALA A 168 10.20 1.64 8.18
C ALA A 168 9.28 2.87 8.15
N MET A 169 8.22 2.86 7.38
CA MET A 169 7.19 3.90 7.35
C MET A 169 5.81 3.27 7.12
N GLY A 170 4.75 3.94 7.57
CA GLY A 170 3.38 3.44 7.41
C GLY A 170 2.90 3.57 5.96
N VAL A 171 2.65 4.78 5.50
CA VAL A 171 2.28 5.10 4.12
C VAL A 171 3.01 6.34 3.63
N ARG A 172 3.45 6.34 2.37
CA ARG A 172 4.11 7.48 1.73
C ARG A 172 3.59 7.71 0.31
N GLY A 173 3.21 8.94 0.02
CA GLY A 173 2.96 9.45 -1.33
C GLY A 173 4.15 10.26 -1.83
N GLU A 174 4.60 10.00 -3.05
CA GLU A 174 5.72 10.71 -3.71
C GLU A 174 5.26 11.31 -5.04
N GLY A 175 5.45 12.62 -5.20
CA GLY A 175 5.11 13.35 -6.42
C GLY A 175 6.28 13.57 -7.39
N ALA A 176 7.51 13.18 -7.03
CA ALA A 176 8.72 13.58 -7.74
C ALA A 176 8.73 13.23 -9.24
N THR A 177 8.19 12.09 -9.61
CA THR A 177 8.16 11.62 -11.02
C THR A 177 6.74 11.44 -11.56
N ALA A 178 5.73 11.88 -10.81
CA ALA A 178 4.33 11.79 -11.21
C ALA A 178 3.98 12.80 -12.33
N ALA A 179 2.91 12.51 -13.06
CA ALA A 179 2.24 13.49 -13.91
C ALA A 179 1.67 14.66 -13.09
N ALA A 180 1.31 15.76 -13.74
CA ALA A 180 0.74 16.94 -13.08
C ALA A 180 -0.48 16.66 -12.18
N ALA A 181 -1.22 15.58 -12.43
CA ALA A 181 -2.31 15.11 -11.56
C ALA A 181 -1.82 14.58 -10.21
N GLY A 182 -0.57 14.14 -10.13
CA GLY A 182 0.10 13.73 -8.89
C GLY A 182 -0.51 12.51 -8.20
N VAL A 183 -0.56 12.59 -6.87
CA VAL A 183 -1.09 11.55 -5.99
C VAL A 183 -2.20 12.15 -5.12
N VAL A 184 -3.35 11.49 -5.11
CA VAL A 184 -4.48 11.84 -4.22
C VAL A 184 -4.85 10.60 -3.40
N MET A 185 -4.82 10.73 -2.05
CA MET A 185 -5.15 9.64 -1.13
C MET A 185 -6.29 10.03 -0.20
N SER A 186 -7.23 9.11 -0.01
CA SER A 186 -8.20 9.13 1.07
C SER A 186 -7.91 7.97 2.02
N ILE A 187 -7.67 8.27 3.28
CA ILE A 187 -7.32 7.30 4.34
C ILE A 187 -8.37 7.42 5.43
N ILE A 188 -9.05 6.32 5.70
CA ILE A 188 -10.19 6.29 6.62
C ILE A 188 -10.05 5.06 7.54
N ASP A 189 -10.38 5.21 8.82
CA ASP A 189 -10.45 4.12 9.81
C ASP A 189 -9.17 3.26 9.85
N SER A 190 -7.99 3.88 9.72
CA SER A 190 -6.72 3.18 9.52
C SER A 190 -5.69 3.49 10.60
N GLU A 191 -4.71 2.58 10.76
CA GLU A 191 -3.67 2.67 11.78
C GLU A 191 -2.27 2.66 11.15
N PHE A 192 -1.44 3.65 11.48
CA PHE A 192 -0.04 3.76 11.08
C PHE A 192 0.82 3.86 12.34
N THR A 193 1.23 2.71 12.88
CA THR A 193 1.79 2.66 14.24
C THR A 193 3.13 1.91 14.30
N GLN A 194 3.97 2.27 15.27
CA GLN A 194 5.24 1.59 15.53
C GLN A 194 6.19 1.53 14.33
N ASN A 195 6.06 2.44 13.36
CA ASN A 195 6.98 2.51 12.24
C ASN A 195 8.24 3.27 12.65
N THR A 196 9.43 2.84 12.20
CA THR A 196 10.69 3.41 12.69
C THR A 196 10.91 4.85 12.24
N ASN A 197 10.43 5.25 11.07
CA ASN A 197 10.58 6.62 10.55
C ASN A 197 9.31 7.44 10.70
N GLY A 198 8.19 7.04 10.08
CA GLY A 198 6.99 7.86 10.16
C GLY A 198 5.70 7.10 9.83
N GLY A 199 4.57 7.67 10.28
CA GLY A 199 3.24 7.10 10.03
C GLY A 199 2.73 7.43 8.63
N VAL A 200 2.42 8.70 8.37
CA VAL A 200 1.85 9.19 7.11
C VAL A 200 2.74 10.27 6.51
N ILE A 201 3.17 10.11 5.26
CA ILE A 201 4.15 10.98 4.62
C ILE A 201 3.65 11.44 3.25
N ALA A 202 3.60 12.76 3.03
CA ALA A 202 3.43 13.38 1.71
C ALA A 202 4.74 14.05 1.28
N LEU A 203 5.28 13.69 0.12
CA LEU A 203 6.58 14.17 -0.36
C LEU A 203 6.49 14.68 -1.81
N THR A 204 6.84 15.97 -2.03
CA THR A 204 6.78 16.62 -3.36
C THR A 204 8.01 17.47 -3.70
N ASN A 205 9.19 17.12 -3.26
CA ASN A 205 10.36 17.98 -3.45
C ASN A 205 11.36 17.45 -4.49
N PRO A 206 11.46 18.04 -5.71
CA PRO A 206 10.41 18.76 -6.44
C PRO A 206 9.46 17.77 -7.09
N GLY A 207 8.26 18.18 -7.46
CA GLY A 207 7.37 17.26 -8.17
C GLY A 207 5.89 17.66 -8.16
N ALA A 208 5.06 16.77 -8.67
CA ALA A 208 3.62 16.91 -8.75
C ALA A 208 2.94 16.88 -7.36
N PRO A 209 1.70 17.40 -7.23
CA PRO A 209 1.00 17.44 -5.96
C PRO A 209 0.84 16.07 -5.30
N VAL A 210 0.98 16.04 -3.97
CA VAL A 210 0.56 14.93 -3.12
C VAL A 210 -0.45 15.46 -2.13
N LYS A 211 -1.68 14.98 -2.24
CA LYS A 211 -2.79 15.37 -1.37
C LYS A 211 -3.30 14.15 -0.61
N ILE A 212 -3.27 14.21 0.71
CA ILE A 212 -3.75 13.13 1.59
C ILE A 212 -4.84 13.69 2.49
N VAL A 213 -5.99 13.02 2.52
CA VAL A 213 -7.01 13.24 3.55
C VAL A 213 -6.93 12.06 4.51
N LEU A 214 -6.71 12.35 5.79
CA LEU A 214 -6.64 11.38 6.87
C LEU A 214 -7.82 11.62 7.82
N ASN A 215 -8.71 10.66 7.95
CA ASN A 215 -9.89 10.78 8.78
C ASN A 215 -10.12 9.54 9.65
N HIS A 216 -10.61 9.71 10.88
CA HIS A 216 -10.87 8.64 11.85
C HIS A 216 -9.71 7.63 11.98
N SER A 217 -8.48 8.11 11.95
CA SER A 217 -7.29 7.27 11.86
C SER A 217 -6.30 7.54 12.99
N VAL A 218 -5.38 6.61 13.17
CA VAL A 218 -4.35 6.71 14.23
C VAL A 218 -2.97 6.73 13.62
N THR A 219 -2.14 7.72 13.98
CA THR A 219 -0.70 7.72 13.74
C THR A 219 0.03 7.77 15.07
N ALA A 220 0.49 6.63 15.56
CA ALA A 220 1.02 6.58 16.91
C ALA A 220 2.29 5.73 17.06
N TYR A 221 3.10 6.11 18.05
CA TYR A 221 4.32 5.39 18.43
C TYR A 221 5.31 5.21 17.28
N ASN A 222 5.32 6.12 16.31
CA ASN A 222 6.32 6.11 15.25
C ASN A 222 7.62 6.77 15.76
N GLY A 223 8.77 6.20 15.39
CA GLY A 223 10.06 6.62 15.91
C GLY A 223 10.46 8.05 15.52
N SER A 224 10.03 8.53 14.37
CA SER A 224 10.26 9.91 13.92
C SER A 224 8.93 10.68 13.88
N ASN A 225 8.22 10.70 12.75
CA ASN A 225 7.07 11.57 12.56
C ASN A 225 5.74 10.81 12.64
N GLY A 226 4.73 11.39 13.28
CA GLY A 226 3.34 10.94 13.11
C GLY A 226 2.87 11.24 11.68
N ILE A 227 2.87 12.52 11.33
CA ILE A 227 2.53 13.01 9.99
C ILE A 227 3.64 13.93 9.49
N ASN A 228 4.16 13.67 8.28
CA ASN A 228 5.10 14.55 7.59
C ASN A 228 4.52 15.02 6.26
N SER A 229 4.59 16.33 6.01
CA SER A 229 4.23 16.96 4.74
C SER A 229 5.43 17.77 4.25
N ASN A 230 6.09 17.32 3.20
CA ASN A 230 7.37 17.88 2.76
C ASN A 230 7.31 18.29 1.28
N GLY A 231 7.48 19.59 1.07
CA GLY A 231 7.46 20.24 -0.26
C GLY A 231 6.21 21.06 -0.51
N ALA A 232 6.35 22.13 -1.30
CA ALA A 232 5.34 23.18 -1.48
C ALA A 232 3.98 22.70 -2.04
N GLN A 233 3.92 21.52 -2.65
CA GLN A 233 2.68 20.92 -3.17
C GLN A 233 2.24 19.68 -2.36
N ALA A 234 2.85 19.42 -1.20
CA ALA A 234 2.45 18.39 -0.27
C ALA A 234 1.39 18.94 0.71
N VAL A 235 0.25 18.30 0.77
CA VAL A 235 -0.86 18.68 1.66
C VAL A 235 -1.42 17.46 2.34
N VAL A 236 -1.47 17.47 3.67
CA VAL A 236 -2.18 16.47 4.47
C VAL A 236 -3.28 17.17 5.24
N THR A 237 -4.53 16.80 4.99
CA THR A 237 -5.68 17.30 5.73
C THR A 237 -6.14 16.26 6.73
N VAL A 238 -6.31 16.64 8.00
CA VAL A 238 -6.52 15.70 9.11
C VAL A 238 -7.83 16.02 9.83
N GLY A 239 -8.68 15.02 9.99
CA GLY A 239 -9.94 15.09 10.72
C GLY A 239 -10.16 13.90 11.63
N SER A 240 -10.79 14.10 12.79
CA SER A 240 -11.20 13.08 13.75
C SER A 240 -10.13 12.02 14.07
N SER A 241 -8.86 12.40 14.06
CA SER A 241 -7.74 11.48 14.12
C SER A 241 -6.88 11.67 15.37
N VAL A 242 -6.15 10.62 15.74
CA VAL A 242 -5.24 10.62 16.90
C VAL A 242 -3.80 10.59 16.40
N ILE A 243 -2.99 11.56 16.85
CA ILE A 243 -1.57 11.66 16.56
C ILE A 243 -0.81 11.63 17.89
N ALA A 244 -0.31 10.48 18.32
CA ALA A 244 0.16 10.31 19.68
C ALA A 244 1.45 9.47 19.82
N GLY A 245 2.27 9.78 20.80
CA GLY A 245 3.45 9.00 21.17
C GLY A 245 4.55 8.92 20.09
N ASN A 246 4.54 9.83 19.11
CA ASN A 246 5.57 9.87 18.06
C ASN A 246 6.79 10.70 18.52
N GLY A 247 7.92 10.58 17.84
CA GLY A 247 9.04 11.49 18.02
C GLY A 247 8.60 12.94 17.77
N THR A 248 8.01 13.21 16.61
CA THR A 248 7.33 14.49 16.32
C THR A 248 5.91 14.18 15.80
N GLY A 249 4.90 14.82 16.37
CA GLY A 249 3.51 14.60 15.93
C GLY A 249 3.27 15.08 14.51
N LEU A 250 3.53 16.35 14.26
CA LEU A 250 3.26 17.04 13.00
C LEU A 250 4.53 17.72 12.49
N THR A 251 4.94 17.39 11.26
CA THR A 251 6.19 17.88 10.65
C THR A 251 5.91 18.44 9.25
N PRO A 252 5.46 19.71 9.14
CA PRO A 252 5.42 20.42 7.86
C PRO A 252 6.82 20.93 7.52
N GLU A 253 7.33 20.60 6.32
CA GLU A 253 8.67 20.96 5.87
C GLU A 253 8.65 21.50 4.42
N ASN A 254 9.59 22.37 4.09
CA ASN A 254 9.81 22.87 2.73
C ASN A 254 8.53 23.41 2.04
N GLY A 255 7.67 24.09 2.81
CA GLY A 255 6.40 24.62 2.32
C GLY A 255 5.24 23.62 2.31
N GLY A 256 5.44 22.41 2.81
CA GLY A 256 4.38 21.43 2.98
C GLY A 256 3.33 21.87 4.01
N GLN A 257 2.09 21.45 3.83
CA GLN A 257 0.97 21.87 4.66
C GLN A 257 0.34 20.68 5.39
N ILE A 258 0.06 20.86 6.67
CA ILE A 258 -0.77 19.95 7.47
C ILE A 258 -1.94 20.77 8.00
N ILE A 259 -3.15 20.45 7.51
CA ILE A 259 -4.38 21.22 7.76
C ILE A 259 -5.30 20.44 8.71
N SER A 260 -5.86 21.09 9.73
CA SER A 260 -6.77 20.46 10.69
C SER A 260 -8.22 20.84 10.45
N TYR A 261 -9.13 19.85 10.56
CA TYR A 261 -10.57 20.09 10.75
C TYR A 261 -10.98 20.45 12.19
N VAL A 262 -9.98 20.71 13.08
CA VAL A 262 -10.18 21.17 14.48
C VAL A 262 -10.75 20.11 15.45
N ASN A 263 -10.87 18.87 15.01
CA ASN A 263 -11.43 17.77 15.80
C ASN A 263 -10.42 16.63 16.03
N ASN A 264 -9.11 16.93 15.99
CA ASN A 264 -8.02 15.98 16.14
C ASN A 264 -7.46 15.97 17.56
N GLN A 265 -6.85 14.85 17.97
CA GLN A 265 -6.11 14.72 19.22
C GLN A 265 -4.62 14.59 18.93
N VAL A 266 -3.84 15.59 19.31
CA VAL A 266 -2.37 15.58 19.20
C VAL A 266 -1.80 15.56 20.62
N ARG A 267 -1.31 14.42 21.10
CA ARG A 267 -0.89 14.23 22.51
C ARG A 267 0.34 13.34 22.63
N ASP A 268 1.07 13.52 23.71
CA ASP A 268 2.14 12.62 24.15
C ASP A 268 3.24 12.38 23.10
N ASN A 269 3.36 13.22 22.10
CA ASN A 269 4.51 13.23 21.19
C ASN A 269 5.68 13.92 21.87
N THR A 270 6.93 13.47 21.66
CA THR A 270 8.11 14.14 22.21
C THR A 270 8.15 15.60 21.77
N ASN A 271 7.79 15.87 20.50
CA ASN A 271 7.51 17.19 19.98
C ASN A 271 6.11 17.17 19.33
N PRO A 272 5.12 17.92 19.78
CA PRO A 272 3.79 17.88 19.16
C PRO A 272 3.80 18.39 17.71
N GLY A 273 4.68 19.32 17.35
CA GLY A 273 4.60 20.06 16.10
C GLY A 273 3.38 20.98 16.07
N ALA A 274 3.00 21.44 14.88
CA ALA A 274 1.83 22.29 14.70
C ALA A 274 1.16 22.06 13.34
N PHE A 275 -0.16 22.21 13.28
CA PHE A 275 -0.88 22.37 12.02
C PHE A 275 -0.50 23.69 11.36
N THR A 276 -0.38 23.73 10.05
CA THR A 276 -0.09 24.95 9.28
C THR A 276 -1.28 25.86 9.18
N SER A 277 -2.48 25.29 9.19
CA SER A 277 -3.75 26.01 9.17
C SER A 277 -4.91 25.13 9.63
N THR A 278 -6.07 25.74 9.76
CA THR A 278 -7.34 25.05 10.06
C THR A 278 -8.36 25.31 8.97
N THR A 279 -9.31 24.40 8.80
CA THR A 279 -10.46 24.57 7.92
C THR A 279 -11.70 24.03 8.62
N GLY A 280 -12.88 24.60 8.33
CA GLY A 280 -14.15 24.09 8.86
C GLY A 280 -14.59 22.82 8.13
N LEU A 281 -15.44 22.05 8.80
CA LEU A 281 -16.22 21.00 8.15
C LEU A 281 -17.24 21.66 7.21
N GLN A 282 -17.35 21.19 6.00
CA GLN A 282 -18.31 21.64 4.99
C GLN A 282 -19.42 20.61 4.81
#